data_8c5c2b7435efaff63d49741d51bf3dcd
#
_entry.id   8c5c2b7435efaff63d49741d51bf3dcd
#
_cell.length_a   1.000
_cell.length_b   1.000
_cell.length_c   1.000
_cell.angle_alpha   90.00
_cell.angle_beta   90.00
_cell.angle_gamma   90.00
#
_symmetry.space_group_name_H-M   'P 1'
#
loop_
_entity.id
_entity.type
_entity.pdbx_description
1 polymer ?
#
loop_
_entity_poly.entity_id
_entity_poly.type
_entity_poly.pdbx_seq_one_letter_code
_entity_poly.pdbx_strand_id
1 'polypeptide(L)'
;MKTFFYVSAVVLAAALSTTAAAETRVTYKSAKTTSSYYQMAVQIAEAMKKGSNGDIIVTVEESQGSVQNVKEAAKRKGNYVFTTPPVLVKLAQKGLAMFKGKTDPKYAEIRALFPIPSLTMHFVLHKDSGVTDFASLDGKTILIGKGSFGAREGAKYLKLFGLEGKVKLANVELNAAVNALKNKQIDGFVTAGSYPAPNVIEAAASTGVTLLSLNDEQIKKTKRTKLVIPGGTYAGVAGATTTTSLPVVAHTTTAMDNGTAYAVTKTYWAQKKPMGADNAWWNGVSGKLLVNVYGKIHPGALKYYDETGIKVPTSAR
;
A
#
# COMPACT_ATOMS: atom_id res chain seq x y z
N MET A 1 77.50 -44.44 2.74
CA MET A 1 76.83 -43.22 3.30
C MET A 1 75.89 -42.70 2.21
N LYS A 2 74.56 -42.90 2.40
CA LYS A 2 73.54 -42.37 1.51
C LYS A 2 72.66 -41.37 2.31
N THR A 3 72.78 -40.10 1.96
CA THR A 3 72.08 -38.98 2.59
C THR A 3 70.70 -38.84 1.94
N PHE A 4 69.63 -39.03 2.68
CA PHE A 4 68.24 -38.76 2.24
C PHE A 4 67.90 -37.30 2.56
N PHE A 5 67.55 -36.49 1.56
CA PHE A 5 66.94 -35.19 1.69
C PHE A 5 65.44 -35.34 1.76
N TYR A 6 64.81 -34.96 2.88
CA TYR A 6 63.39 -34.79 2.99
C TYR A 6 62.99 -33.39 2.56
N VAL A 7 62.28 -33.29 1.47
CA VAL A 7 61.62 -32.04 1.05
C VAL A 7 60.26 -32.00 1.68
N SER A 8 60.07 -31.12 2.70
CA SER A 8 58.76 -30.86 3.31
C SER A 8 58.01 -29.86 2.44
N ALA A 9 56.97 -30.33 1.74
CA ALA A 9 56.03 -29.47 1.05
C ALA A 9 55.04 -28.89 2.06
N VAL A 10 55.13 -27.59 2.33
CA VAL A 10 54.14 -26.83 3.11
C VAL A 10 52.99 -26.46 2.18
N VAL A 11 51.87 -27.15 2.28
CA VAL A 11 50.62 -26.78 1.60
C VAL A 11 49.96 -25.65 2.35
N LEU A 12 50.05 -24.42 1.85
CA LEU A 12 49.37 -23.25 2.36
C LEU A 12 47.90 -23.31 1.94
N ALA A 13 47.01 -23.83 2.80
CA ALA A 13 45.56 -23.80 2.59
C ALA A 13 45.07 -22.37 2.81
N ALA A 14 44.87 -21.60 1.75
CA ALA A 14 44.17 -20.33 1.79
C ALA A 14 42.70 -20.61 2.11
N ALA A 15 42.29 -20.40 3.37
CA ALA A 15 40.91 -20.43 3.78
C ALA A 15 40.23 -19.18 3.14
N LEU A 16 39.50 -19.38 2.06
CA LEU A 16 38.54 -18.40 1.53
C LEU A 16 37.40 -18.28 2.55
N SER A 17 37.56 -17.34 3.47
CA SER A 17 36.48 -16.91 4.35
C SER A 17 35.46 -16.20 3.47
N THR A 18 34.46 -16.92 2.96
CA THR A 18 33.25 -16.30 2.41
C THR A 18 32.54 -15.61 3.60
N THR A 19 32.73 -14.32 3.76
CA THR A 19 31.89 -13.52 4.63
C THR A 19 30.47 -13.63 4.07
N ALA A 20 29.65 -14.48 4.66
CA ALA A 20 28.22 -14.46 4.40
C ALA A 20 27.75 -13.04 4.75
N ALA A 21 27.31 -12.30 3.74
CA ALA A 21 26.70 -11.00 3.96
C ALA A 21 25.53 -11.20 4.94
N ALA A 22 25.50 -10.40 5.99
CA ALA A 22 24.41 -10.52 6.98
C ALA A 22 23.07 -10.22 6.30
N GLU A 23 22.12 -11.15 6.45
CA GLU A 23 20.76 -11.04 5.90
C GLU A 23 20.10 -9.73 6.36
N THR A 24 19.62 -8.92 5.43
CA THR A 24 18.90 -7.68 5.71
C THR A 24 17.43 -7.98 5.97
N ARG A 25 17.01 -7.82 7.22
CA ARG A 25 15.62 -8.00 7.63
C ARG A 25 14.85 -6.69 7.58
N VAL A 26 13.70 -6.71 6.92
CA VAL A 26 12.80 -5.56 6.77
C VAL A 26 11.41 -5.97 7.24
N THR A 27 10.77 -5.14 8.05
CA THR A 27 9.36 -5.28 8.39
C THR A 27 8.52 -4.39 7.49
N TYR A 28 7.53 -4.95 6.78
CA TYR A 28 6.63 -4.20 5.92
C TYR A 28 5.20 -4.22 6.47
N LYS A 29 4.74 -3.08 6.97
CA LYS A 29 3.38 -2.93 7.50
C LYS A 29 2.44 -2.40 6.43
N SER A 30 1.35 -3.12 6.17
CA SER A 30 0.47 -2.81 5.04
C SER A 30 -0.98 -2.53 5.45
N ALA A 31 -1.86 -3.52 5.41
CA ALA A 31 -3.29 -3.39 5.66
C ALA A 31 -3.86 -4.72 6.16
N LYS A 32 -5.20 -4.90 6.16
CA LYS A 32 -5.85 -6.18 6.42
C LYS A 32 -5.52 -7.20 5.32
N THR A 33 -5.44 -8.47 5.69
CA THR A 33 -5.10 -9.58 4.79
C THR A 33 -5.99 -9.65 3.54
N THR A 34 -7.25 -9.24 3.65
CA THR A 34 -8.22 -9.16 2.55
C THR A 34 -8.04 -7.93 1.64
N SER A 35 -7.09 -7.06 1.95
CA SER A 35 -6.81 -5.84 1.19
C SER A 35 -5.82 -6.11 0.05
N SER A 36 -6.02 -5.45 -1.10
CA SER A 36 -5.07 -5.46 -2.21
C SER A 36 -3.66 -5.00 -1.79
N TYR A 37 -3.53 -4.06 -0.87
CA TYR A 37 -2.23 -3.60 -0.38
C TYR A 37 -1.50 -4.63 0.47
N TYR A 38 -2.21 -5.50 1.19
CA TYR A 38 -1.56 -6.64 1.86
C TYR A 38 -1.00 -7.62 0.83
N GLN A 39 -1.78 -7.96 -0.20
CA GLN A 39 -1.32 -8.83 -1.29
C GLN A 39 -0.12 -8.21 -2.03
N MET A 40 -0.13 -6.91 -2.29
CA MET A 40 1.02 -6.21 -2.86
C MET A 40 2.25 -6.28 -1.96
N ALA A 41 2.10 -6.12 -0.64
CA ALA A 41 3.22 -6.24 0.28
C ALA A 41 3.83 -7.65 0.29
N VAL A 42 3.00 -8.69 0.20
CA VAL A 42 3.46 -10.09 0.06
C VAL A 42 4.26 -10.26 -1.24
N GLN A 43 3.76 -9.74 -2.36
CA GLN A 43 4.45 -9.80 -3.64
C GLN A 43 5.73 -8.96 -3.67
N ILE A 44 5.75 -7.82 -2.98
CA ILE A 44 6.99 -7.04 -2.79
C ILE A 44 7.99 -7.84 -1.95
N ALA A 45 7.55 -8.54 -0.90
CA ALA A 45 8.42 -9.41 -0.11
C ALA A 45 9.05 -10.52 -0.96
N GLU A 46 8.25 -11.14 -1.83
CA GLU A 46 8.73 -12.13 -2.79
C GLU A 46 9.75 -11.53 -3.77
N ALA A 47 9.44 -10.36 -4.32
CA ALA A 47 10.32 -9.62 -5.21
C ALA A 47 11.67 -9.29 -4.54
N MET A 48 11.65 -8.87 -3.27
CA MET A 48 12.86 -8.60 -2.50
C MET A 48 13.72 -9.87 -2.36
N LYS A 49 13.11 -10.98 -1.94
CA LYS A 49 13.81 -12.25 -1.79
C LYS A 49 14.42 -12.73 -3.10
N LYS A 50 13.63 -12.73 -4.19
CA LYS A 50 14.11 -13.16 -5.52
C LYS A 50 15.20 -12.23 -6.06
N GLY A 51 14.99 -10.92 -6.02
CA GLY A 51 15.89 -9.95 -6.63
C GLY A 51 17.17 -9.71 -5.87
N SER A 52 17.26 -10.15 -4.61
CA SER A 52 18.47 -10.08 -3.78
C SER A 52 19.13 -11.46 -3.56
N ASN A 53 18.68 -12.50 -4.23
CA ASN A 53 19.14 -13.88 -4.00
C ASN A 53 19.03 -14.32 -2.52
N GLY A 54 18.05 -13.78 -1.80
CA GLY A 54 17.81 -14.11 -0.39
C GLY A 54 18.44 -13.13 0.62
N ASP A 55 19.25 -12.17 0.18
CA ASP A 55 19.90 -11.20 1.09
C ASP A 55 18.92 -10.21 1.75
N ILE A 56 17.74 -10.00 1.14
CA ILE A 56 16.69 -9.14 1.70
C ILE A 56 15.46 -9.97 2.02
N ILE A 57 15.17 -10.13 3.30
CA ILE A 57 13.97 -10.81 3.80
C ILE A 57 12.98 -9.80 4.35
N VAL A 58 11.78 -9.80 3.81
CA VAL A 58 10.69 -8.91 4.23
C VAL A 58 9.64 -9.70 4.98
N THR A 59 9.38 -9.33 6.23
CA THR A 59 8.24 -9.81 7.02
C THR A 59 7.07 -8.86 6.83
N VAL A 60 5.96 -9.37 6.29
CA VAL A 60 4.75 -8.58 6.10
C VAL A 60 3.89 -8.62 7.35
N GLU A 61 3.59 -7.45 7.91
CA GLU A 61 2.70 -7.29 9.06
C GLU A 61 1.33 -6.77 8.63
N GLU A 62 0.28 -7.40 9.17
CA GLU A 62 -1.08 -6.90 9.06
C GLU A 62 -1.27 -5.60 9.87
N SER A 63 -2.17 -4.74 9.41
CA SER A 63 -2.64 -3.56 10.15
C SER A 63 -4.08 -3.23 9.81
N GLN A 64 -4.66 -2.28 10.54
CA GLN A 64 -5.95 -1.70 10.15
C GLN A 64 -5.84 -0.76 8.94
N GLY A 65 -4.61 -0.48 8.46
CA GLY A 65 -4.34 0.34 7.29
C GLY A 65 -3.52 1.59 7.57
N SER A 66 -3.48 2.47 6.59
CA SER A 66 -2.51 3.58 6.47
C SER A 66 -2.45 4.52 7.68
N VAL A 67 -3.55 4.74 8.41
CA VAL A 67 -3.55 5.61 9.60
C VAL A 67 -2.74 4.99 10.73
N GLN A 68 -2.92 3.68 10.97
CA GLN A 68 -2.13 2.95 11.97
C GLN A 68 -0.66 2.93 11.57
N ASN A 69 -0.37 2.66 10.30
CA ASN A 69 0.99 2.58 9.78
C ASN A 69 1.78 3.86 10.06
N VAL A 70 1.20 5.04 9.79
CA VAL A 70 1.83 6.34 10.07
C VAL A 70 2.02 6.55 11.58
N LYS A 71 1.02 6.21 12.41
CA LYS A 71 1.15 6.35 13.87
C LYS A 71 2.26 5.49 14.45
N GLU A 72 2.46 4.30 13.92
CA GLU A 72 3.49 3.39 14.35
C GLU A 72 4.89 3.82 13.90
N ALA A 73 5.03 4.56 12.80
CA ALA A 73 6.32 5.03 12.30
C ALA A 73 7.12 5.79 13.35
N ALA A 74 6.46 6.56 14.23
CA ALA A 74 7.11 7.27 15.33
C ALA A 74 7.69 6.34 16.44
N LYS A 75 7.26 5.09 16.49
CA LYS A 75 7.63 4.11 17.53
C LYS A 75 8.55 3.02 17.02
N ARG A 76 8.59 2.82 15.71
CA ARG A 76 9.39 1.76 15.06
C ARG A 76 10.84 2.21 14.89
N LYS A 77 11.73 1.24 15.00
CA LYS A 77 13.17 1.41 14.80
C LYS A 77 13.64 0.49 13.68
N GLY A 78 14.80 0.79 13.11
CA GLY A 78 15.43 -0.02 12.06
C GLY A 78 14.66 -0.03 10.75
N ASN A 79 14.68 -1.18 10.08
CA ASN A 79 14.19 -1.35 8.71
C ASN A 79 12.66 -1.52 8.66
N TYR A 80 11.93 -0.49 9.06
CA TYR A 80 10.47 -0.45 9.02
C TYR A 80 9.97 0.23 7.75
N VAL A 81 9.24 -0.51 6.92
CA VAL A 81 8.56 0.00 5.71
C VAL A 81 7.06 -0.04 5.93
N PHE A 82 6.34 0.94 5.41
CA PHE A 82 4.89 0.98 5.52
C PHE A 82 4.23 1.67 4.33
N THR A 83 3.04 1.18 3.99
CA THR A 83 2.20 1.73 2.93
C THR A 83 1.30 2.85 3.45
N THR A 84 1.30 4.02 2.80
CA THR A 84 0.34 5.09 3.11
C THR A 84 0.18 6.09 1.96
N PRO A 85 -1.00 6.74 1.79
CA PRO A 85 -1.11 7.94 0.99
C PRO A 85 -0.23 9.08 1.54
N PRO A 86 0.54 9.79 0.72
CA PRO A 86 1.40 10.90 1.17
C PRO A 86 0.67 11.99 1.94
N VAL A 87 -0.62 12.18 1.69
CA VAL A 87 -1.45 13.13 2.44
C VAL A 87 -1.51 12.81 3.93
N LEU A 88 -1.44 11.53 4.33
CA LEU A 88 -1.42 11.16 5.75
C LEU A 88 -0.10 11.53 6.42
N VAL A 89 1.01 11.40 5.71
CA VAL A 89 2.32 11.88 6.19
C VAL A 89 2.25 13.39 6.44
N LYS A 90 1.70 14.15 5.46
CA LYS A 90 1.48 15.59 5.60
C LYS A 90 0.64 15.94 6.84
N LEU A 91 -0.47 15.23 7.04
CA LEU A 91 -1.36 15.47 8.18
C LEU A 91 -0.68 15.14 9.52
N ALA A 92 0.12 14.07 9.58
CA ALA A 92 0.86 13.69 10.79
C ALA A 92 1.92 14.74 11.14
N GLN A 93 2.74 15.14 10.17
CA GLN A 93 3.79 16.14 10.37
C GLN A 93 3.24 17.52 10.78
N LYS A 94 2.04 17.87 10.31
CA LYS A 94 1.38 19.14 10.65
C LYS A 94 0.46 19.06 11.87
N GLY A 95 0.29 17.88 12.48
CA GLY A 95 -0.63 17.70 13.60
C GLY A 95 -2.09 17.97 13.26
N LEU A 96 -2.53 17.66 12.04
CA LEU A 96 -3.86 17.96 11.55
C LEU A 96 -4.78 16.73 11.57
N ALA A 97 -6.07 16.98 11.58
CA ALA A 97 -7.12 15.97 11.48
C ALA A 97 -6.99 14.89 12.57
N MET A 98 -6.82 13.58 12.22
CA MET A 98 -6.69 12.49 13.19
C MET A 98 -5.39 12.54 14.01
N PHE A 99 -4.47 13.43 13.69
CA PHE A 99 -3.22 13.67 14.42
C PHE A 99 -3.28 14.92 15.30
N LYS A 100 -4.43 15.64 15.32
CA LYS A 100 -4.63 16.82 16.20
C LYS A 100 -4.49 16.39 17.67
N GLY A 101 -3.59 17.07 18.41
CA GLY A 101 -3.26 16.72 19.80
C GLY A 101 -2.47 15.42 19.98
N LYS A 102 -1.99 14.83 18.88
CA LYS A 102 -1.20 13.58 18.85
C LYS A 102 -0.02 13.73 17.90
N THR A 103 0.59 14.90 17.89
CA THR A 103 1.82 15.18 17.15
C THR A 103 2.98 14.45 17.79
N ASP A 104 3.88 13.96 16.96
CA ASP A 104 5.14 13.37 17.38
C ASP A 104 6.25 13.94 16.48
N PRO A 105 7.33 14.50 17.04
CA PRO A 105 8.46 15.03 16.27
C PRO A 105 9.03 14.00 15.28
N LYS A 106 8.96 12.71 15.61
CA LYS A 106 9.42 11.63 14.76
C LYS A 106 8.67 11.48 13.44
N TYR A 107 7.47 12.07 13.30
CA TYR A 107 6.82 12.12 11.99
C TYR A 107 7.63 12.92 10.97
N ALA A 108 8.51 13.86 11.41
CA ALA A 108 9.43 14.55 10.53
C ALA A 108 10.54 13.64 9.97
N GLU A 109 10.76 12.47 10.58
CA GLU A 109 11.74 11.47 10.14
C GLU A 109 11.21 10.56 9.02
N ILE A 110 9.91 10.60 8.70
CA ILE A 110 9.33 9.78 7.64
C ILE A 110 9.93 10.15 6.29
N ARG A 111 10.33 9.12 5.52
CA ARG A 111 10.95 9.22 4.20
C ARG A 111 10.23 8.32 3.21
N ALA A 112 10.06 8.79 1.98
CA ALA A 112 9.53 7.98 0.89
C ALA A 112 10.62 7.04 0.34
N LEU A 113 10.23 5.85 -0.10
CA LEU A 113 11.08 4.90 -0.81
C LEU A 113 10.68 4.82 -2.28
N PHE A 114 9.50 4.27 -2.58
CA PHE A 114 9.02 4.08 -3.95
C PHE A 114 7.50 4.18 -4.02
N PRO A 115 6.96 4.57 -5.19
CA PRO A 115 5.51 4.62 -5.38
C PRO A 115 4.95 3.21 -5.59
N ILE A 116 3.70 3.03 -5.17
CA ILE A 116 2.88 1.86 -5.49
C ILE A 116 1.58 2.34 -6.14
N PRO A 117 0.77 1.45 -6.75
CA PRO A 117 -0.47 1.86 -7.42
C PRO A 117 -1.38 2.69 -6.53
N SER A 118 -2.11 3.61 -7.17
CA SER A 118 -3.03 4.52 -6.49
C SER A 118 -4.12 3.76 -5.76
N LEU A 119 -4.47 4.26 -4.59
CA LEU A 119 -5.62 3.83 -3.84
C LEU A 119 -6.90 4.24 -4.58
N THR A 120 -7.77 3.28 -4.87
CA THR A 120 -9.04 3.45 -5.57
C THR A 120 -10.17 3.23 -4.58
N MET A 121 -11.14 4.15 -4.54
CA MET A 121 -12.31 4.02 -3.69
C MET A 121 -13.34 3.09 -4.33
N HIS A 122 -13.91 2.20 -3.52
CA HIS A 122 -15.02 1.33 -3.93
C HIS A 122 -16.16 1.48 -2.93
N PHE A 123 -17.37 1.76 -3.45
CA PHE A 123 -18.62 1.64 -2.72
C PHE A 123 -19.32 0.40 -3.28
N VAL A 124 -19.30 -0.67 -2.50
CA VAL A 124 -19.74 -2.02 -2.92
C VAL A 124 -21.06 -2.33 -2.24
N LEU A 125 -22.11 -2.56 -2.98
CA LEU A 125 -23.43 -2.87 -2.48
C LEU A 125 -23.79 -4.31 -2.86
N HIS A 126 -24.59 -4.97 -2.02
CA HIS A 126 -25.22 -6.23 -2.38
C HIS A 126 -26.11 -6.01 -3.60
N LYS A 127 -26.08 -6.91 -4.59
CA LYS A 127 -26.86 -6.76 -5.83
C LYS A 127 -28.36 -6.54 -5.58
N ASP A 128 -28.91 -7.17 -4.53
CA ASP A 128 -30.32 -7.08 -4.15
C ASP A 128 -30.64 -5.91 -3.19
N SER A 129 -29.68 -5.00 -2.96
CA SER A 129 -29.87 -3.86 -2.03
C SER A 129 -30.85 -2.81 -2.56
N GLY A 130 -31.12 -2.81 -3.86
CA GLY A 130 -31.90 -1.78 -4.55
C GLY A 130 -31.17 -0.45 -4.70
N VAL A 131 -29.90 -0.37 -4.31
CA VAL A 131 -29.09 0.85 -4.38
C VAL A 131 -28.45 0.98 -5.76
N THR A 132 -28.76 2.05 -6.47
CA THR A 132 -28.24 2.33 -7.81
C THR A 132 -27.32 3.57 -7.87
N ASP A 133 -27.44 4.46 -6.89
CA ASP A 133 -26.68 5.70 -6.79
C ASP A 133 -26.44 6.09 -5.33
N PHE A 134 -25.72 7.20 -5.09
CA PHE A 134 -25.44 7.67 -3.73
C PHE A 134 -26.68 8.17 -3.00
N ALA A 135 -27.69 8.71 -3.68
CA ALA A 135 -28.90 9.22 -3.03
C ALA A 135 -29.72 8.06 -2.40
N SER A 136 -29.76 6.92 -3.06
CA SER A 136 -30.45 5.72 -2.59
C SER A 136 -29.76 4.98 -1.45
N LEU A 137 -28.64 5.51 -0.93
CA LEU A 137 -28.00 5.03 0.31
C LEU A 137 -28.73 5.44 1.59
N ASP A 138 -29.72 6.34 1.53
CA ASP A 138 -30.51 6.76 2.70
C ASP A 138 -31.14 5.55 3.40
N GLY A 139 -30.97 5.46 4.72
CA GLY A 139 -31.44 4.34 5.55
C GLY A 139 -30.60 3.06 5.50
N LYS A 140 -29.66 2.94 4.56
CA LYS A 140 -28.83 1.74 4.36
C LYS A 140 -27.74 1.60 5.41
N THR A 141 -27.33 0.36 5.65
CA THR A 141 -26.22 0.01 6.57
C THR A 141 -24.95 -0.28 5.76
N ILE A 142 -23.93 0.55 5.94
CA ILE A 142 -22.66 0.45 5.21
C ILE A 142 -21.49 0.20 6.16
N LEU A 143 -20.73 -0.89 5.94
CA LEU A 143 -19.50 -1.17 6.68
C LEU A 143 -18.35 -0.36 6.06
N ILE A 144 -17.69 0.46 6.88
CA ILE A 144 -16.64 1.37 6.40
C ILE A 144 -15.21 0.90 6.70
N GLY A 145 -15.01 -0.21 7.43
CA GLY A 145 -13.69 -0.75 7.75
C GLY A 145 -12.93 0.06 8.81
N LYS A 146 -13.27 -0.16 10.08
CA LYS A 146 -12.71 0.54 11.25
C LYS A 146 -11.19 0.73 11.17
N GLY A 147 -10.73 1.94 11.45
CA GLY A 147 -9.29 2.27 11.51
C GLY A 147 -8.59 2.41 10.16
N SER A 148 -9.24 2.08 9.05
CA SER A 148 -8.67 2.21 7.72
C SER A 148 -8.76 3.64 7.17
N PHE A 149 -7.92 3.93 6.17
CA PHE A 149 -8.06 5.18 5.41
C PHE A 149 -9.37 5.19 4.61
N GLY A 150 -9.79 4.03 4.09
CA GLY A 150 -11.06 3.86 3.38
C GLY A 150 -12.26 4.24 4.21
N ALA A 151 -12.30 3.86 5.49
CA ALA A 151 -13.35 4.26 6.43
C ALA A 151 -13.51 5.79 6.50
N ARG A 152 -12.39 6.47 6.62
CA ARG A 152 -12.36 7.92 6.71
C ARG A 152 -12.75 8.62 5.41
N GLU A 153 -12.23 8.20 4.27
CA GLU A 153 -12.58 8.77 2.97
C GLU A 153 -14.04 8.46 2.64
N GLY A 154 -14.53 7.25 2.90
CA GLY A 154 -15.92 6.88 2.72
C GLY A 154 -16.87 7.76 3.55
N ALA A 155 -16.62 7.91 4.84
CA ALA A 155 -17.40 8.80 5.69
C ALA A 155 -17.37 10.26 5.23
N LYS A 156 -16.19 10.74 4.78
CA LYS A 156 -16.03 12.06 4.19
C LYS A 156 -16.88 12.21 2.92
N TYR A 157 -16.93 11.20 2.05
CA TYR A 157 -17.73 11.25 0.82
C TYR A 157 -19.21 11.31 1.14
N LEU A 158 -19.69 10.47 2.06
CA LEU A 158 -21.08 10.51 2.50
C LEU A 158 -21.45 11.91 3.03
N LYS A 159 -20.59 12.53 3.83
CA LYS A 159 -20.79 13.91 4.30
C LYS A 159 -20.83 14.92 3.14
N LEU A 160 -19.87 14.86 2.19
CA LEU A 160 -19.83 15.75 1.03
C LEU A 160 -21.07 15.63 0.12
N PHE A 161 -21.72 14.47 0.14
CA PHE A 161 -22.91 14.18 -0.67
C PHE A 161 -24.23 14.38 0.11
N GLY A 162 -24.17 14.91 1.34
CA GLY A 162 -25.37 15.20 2.16
C GLY A 162 -26.01 13.97 2.80
N LEU A 163 -25.23 12.90 2.97
CA LEU A 163 -25.67 11.61 3.51
C LEU A 163 -25.20 11.38 4.97
N GLU A 164 -24.53 12.36 5.59
CA GLU A 164 -24.12 12.27 6.98
C GLU A 164 -25.36 12.13 7.88
N GLY A 165 -25.38 11.12 8.74
CA GLY A 165 -26.53 10.80 9.60
C GLY A 165 -27.69 10.06 8.92
N LYS A 166 -27.74 9.98 7.60
CA LYS A 166 -28.73 9.23 6.83
C LYS A 166 -28.33 7.77 6.60
N VAL A 167 -27.03 7.53 6.45
CA VAL A 167 -26.46 6.19 6.30
C VAL A 167 -26.05 5.64 7.65
N LYS A 168 -26.44 4.42 7.97
CA LYS A 168 -26.00 3.71 9.18
C LYS A 168 -24.59 3.16 8.96
N LEU A 169 -23.61 3.64 9.72
CA LEU A 169 -22.23 3.21 9.58
C LEU A 169 -21.91 2.06 10.53
N ALA A 170 -21.67 0.86 9.98
CA ALA A 170 -21.12 -0.26 10.73
C ALA A 170 -19.61 -0.07 10.89
N ASN A 171 -19.16 0.31 12.10
CA ASN A 171 -17.78 0.62 12.41
C ASN A 171 -17.01 -0.65 12.86
N VAL A 172 -16.97 -1.64 11.99
CA VAL A 172 -16.27 -2.93 12.17
C VAL A 172 -15.06 -2.99 11.25
N GLU A 173 -14.19 -3.96 11.48
CA GLU A 173 -13.00 -4.16 10.65
C GLU A 173 -13.35 -4.65 9.25
N LEU A 174 -12.54 -4.28 8.25
CA LEU A 174 -12.83 -4.55 6.84
C LEU A 174 -12.88 -6.05 6.49
N ASN A 175 -12.15 -6.90 7.22
CA ASN A 175 -12.16 -8.35 6.99
C ASN A 175 -13.52 -9.02 7.28
N ALA A 176 -14.42 -8.36 8.02
CA ALA A 176 -15.77 -8.83 8.25
C ALA A 176 -16.73 -8.50 7.08
N ALA A 177 -16.35 -7.64 6.15
CA ALA A 177 -17.25 -7.03 5.17
C ALA A 177 -17.93 -8.05 4.25
N VAL A 178 -17.17 -9.00 3.69
CA VAL A 178 -17.72 -9.98 2.73
C VAL A 178 -18.73 -10.92 3.42
N ASN A 179 -18.37 -11.44 4.59
CA ASN A 179 -19.28 -12.29 5.36
C ASN A 179 -20.54 -11.53 5.82
N ALA A 180 -20.39 -10.30 6.28
CA ALA A 180 -21.53 -9.47 6.69
C ALA A 180 -22.45 -9.14 5.50
N LEU A 181 -21.88 -8.89 4.32
CA LEU A 181 -22.65 -8.67 3.09
C LEU A 181 -23.40 -9.94 2.67
N LYS A 182 -22.70 -11.08 2.64
CA LYS A 182 -23.28 -12.40 2.33
C LYS A 182 -24.45 -12.78 3.24
N ASN A 183 -24.30 -12.47 4.53
CA ASN A 183 -25.32 -12.76 5.55
C ASN A 183 -26.40 -11.67 5.62
N LYS A 184 -26.39 -10.68 4.73
CA LYS A 184 -27.33 -9.54 4.69
C LYS A 184 -27.41 -8.73 5.99
N GLN A 185 -26.31 -8.73 6.76
CA GLN A 185 -26.15 -7.91 7.97
C GLN A 185 -25.84 -6.45 7.65
N ILE A 186 -25.38 -6.20 6.43
CA ILE A 186 -25.11 -4.88 5.84
C ILE A 186 -25.65 -4.84 4.42
N ASP A 187 -25.98 -3.66 3.93
CA ASP A 187 -26.36 -3.44 2.54
C ASP A 187 -25.16 -3.29 1.61
N GLY A 188 -24.01 -2.87 2.19
CA GLY A 188 -22.79 -2.66 1.43
C GLY A 188 -21.59 -2.37 2.31
N PHE A 189 -20.43 -2.20 1.67
CA PHE A 189 -19.21 -1.78 2.35
C PHE A 189 -18.38 -0.82 1.49
N VAL A 190 -17.53 -0.06 2.15
CA VAL A 190 -16.54 0.80 1.51
C VAL A 190 -15.16 0.20 1.68
N THR A 191 -14.44 0.07 0.58
CA THR A 191 -13.03 -0.32 0.61
C THR A 191 -12.17 0.64 -0.20
N ALA A 192 -10.92 0.77 0.19
CA ALA A 192 -9.95 1.62 -0.48
C ALA A 192 -8.67 0.83 -0.69
N GLY A 193 -8.41 0.47 -1.93
CA GLY A 193 -7.25 -0.33 -2.34
C GLY A 193 -6.97 -0.10 -3.82
N SER A 194 -6.04 -0.82 -4.41
CA SER A 194 -5.98 -0.86 -5.88
C SER A 194 -7.11 -1.73 -6.43
N TYR A 195 -7.33 -1.69 -7.73
CA TYR A 195 -8.24 -2.64 -8.37
C TYR A 195 -7.45 -3.55 -9.33
N PRO A 196 -7.91 -4.82 -9.51
CA PRO A 196 -8.97 -5.51 -8.76
C PRO A 196 -8.66 -5.64 -7.27
N ALA A 197 -9.67 -5.46 -6.41
CA ALA A 197 -9.54 -5.59 -4.97
C ALA A 197 -10.04 -6.99 -4.52
N PRO A 198 -9.26 -7.76 -3.73
CA PRO A 198 -9.60 -9.15 -3.37
C PRO A 198 -10.96 -9.30 -2.69
N ASN A 199 -11.28 -8.43 -1.74
CA ASN A 199 -12.58 -8.45 -1.05
C ASN A 199 -13.76 -8.10 -1.95
N VAL A 200 -13.55 -7.31 -3.01
CA VAL A 200 -14.59 -7.02 -4.01
C VAL A 200 -14.75 -8.18 -4.98
N ILE A 201 -13.64 -8.85 -5.37
CA ILE A 201 -13.69 -10.10 -6.16
C ILE A 201 -14.51 -11.15 -5.40
N GLU A 202 -14.20 -11.38 -4.12
CA GLU A 202 -14.87 -12.35 -3.27
C GLU A 202 -16.36 -12.02 -3.09
N ALA A 203 -16.71 -10.77 -2.81
CA ALA A 203 -18.09 -10.32 -2.70
C ALA A 203 -18.86 -10.51 -4.02
N ALA A 204 -18.26 -10.12 -5.15
CA ALA A 204 -18.87 -10.26 -6.48
C ALA A 204 -19.14 -11.73 -6.82
N ALA A 205 -18.22 -12.63 -6.51
CA ALA A 205 -18.37 -14.07 -6.77
C ALA A 205 -19.38 -14.75 -5.83
N SER A 206 -19.47 -14.31 -4.57
CA SER A 206 -20.29 -14.99 -3.55
C SER A 206 -21.74 -14.53 -3.48
N THR A 207 -22.01 -13.23 -3.68
CA THR A 207 -23.34 -12.64 -3.53
C THR A 207 -23.82 -11.86 -4.76
N GLY A 208 -22.89 -11.53 -5.66
CA GLY A 208 -23.08 -10.48 -6.65
C GLY A 208 -23.08 -9.09 -6.01
N VAL A 209 -22.57 -8.12 -6.74
CA VAL A 209 -22.43 -6.74 -6.24
C VAL A 209 -22.85 -5.71 -7.29
N THR A 210 -23.21 -4.53 -6.79
CA THR A 210 -23.30 -3.28 -7.54
C THR A 210 -22.20 -2.35 -7.05
N LEU A 211 -21.44 -1.74 -7.95
CA LEU A 211 -20.48 -0.69 -7.60
C LEU A 211 -21.08 0.68 -7.90
N LEU A 212 -21.06 1.59 -6.94
CA LEU A 212 -21.58 2.94 -7.16
C LEU A 212 -20.58 3.79 -7.93
N SER A 213 -21.05 4.38 -9.02
CA SER A 213 -20.31 5.39 -9.78
C SER A 213 -20.53 6.79 -9.20
N LEU A 214 -19.43 7.57 -9.14
CA LEU A 214 -19.49 9.00 -8.84
C LEU A 214 -19.74 9.79 -10.14
N ASN A 215 -20.61 10.78 -10.07
CA ASN A 215 -20.73 11.78 -11.15
C ASN A 215 -19.63 12.85 -11.05
N ASP A 216 -19.50 13.70 -12.06
CA ASP A 216 -18.43 14.70 -12.13
C ASP A 216 -18.53 15.76 -11.01
N GLU A 217 -19.74 16.12 -10.57
CA GLU A 217 -19.92 17.04 -9.44
C GLU A 217 -19.43 16.42 -8.12
N GLN A 218 -19.79 15.16 -7.89
CA GLN A 218 -19.31 14.40 -6.71
C GLN A 218 -17.79 14.28 -6.71
N ILE A 219 -17.17 13.95 -7.85
CA ILE A 219 -15.71 13.89 -7.99
C ILE A 219 -15.09 15.24 -7.63
N LYS A 220 -15.60 16.34 -8.21
CA LYS A 220 -15.11 17.69 -7.93
C LYS A 220 -15.17 18.02 -6.43
N LYS A 221 -16.27 17.68 -5.75
CA LYS A 221 -16.43 17.86 -4.28
C LYS A 221 -15.36 17.10 -3.49
N THR A 222 -14.95 15.92 -3.92
CA THR A 222 -13.93 15.13 -3.21
C THR A 222 -12.54 15.74 -3.28
N LYS A 223 -12.24 16.54 -4.29
CA LYS A 223 -10.88 17.04 -4.62
C LYS A 223 -9.88 15.91 -4.83
N ARG A 224 -10.33 14.81 -5.44
CA ARG A 224 -9.51 13.63 -5.78
C ARG A 224 -9.42 13.47 -7.29
N THR A 225 -8.47 12.67 -7.74
CA THR A 225 -8.31 12.35 -9.17
C THR A 225 -9.41 11.38 -9.61
N LYS A 226 -10.09 11.70 -10.71
CA LYS A 226 -11.04 10.81 -11.37
C LYS A 226 -10.33 9.55 -11.85
N LEU A 227 -10.94 8.40 -11.62
CA LEU A 227 -10.49 7.12 -12.12
C LEU A 227 -11.69 6.32 -12.59
N VAL A 228 -11.51 5.54 -13.65
CA VAL A 228 -12.53 4.61 -14.15
C VAL A 228 -12.01 3.19 -13.99
N ILE A 229 -12.77 2.37 -13.26
CA ILE A 229 -12.56 0.92 -13.20
C ILE A 229 -13.27 0.34 -14.44
N PRO A 230 -12.56 -0.39 -15.32
CA PRO A 230 -13.17 -0.97 -16.52
C PRO A 230 -14.30 -1.92 -16.18
N GLY A 231 -15.34 -1.96 -17.02
CA GLY A 231 -16.36 -2.99 -16.94
C GLY A 231 -15.76 -4.39 -17.08
N GLY A 232 -16.38 -5.38 -16.43
CA GLY A 232 -15.86 -6.74 -16.41
C GLY A 232 -14.68 -6.98 -15.44
N THR A 233 -14.18 -5.93 -14.74
CA THR A 233 -13.15 -6.09 -13.70
C THR A 233 -13.61 -7.01 -12.57
N TYR A 234 -14.89 -7.00 -12.24
CA TYR A 234 -15.51 -7.85 -11.22
C TYR A 234 -16.66 -8.65 -11.81
N ALA A 235 -16.83 -9.89 -11.38
CA ALA A 235 -17.88 -10.77 -11.86
C ALA A 235 -19.27 -10.12 -11.71
N GLY A 236 -20.06 -10.13 -12.76
CA GLY A 236 -21.42 -9.54 -12.78
C GLY A 236 -21.47 -8.01 -12.88
N VAL A 237 -20.34 -7.31 -12.89
CA VAL A 237 -20.26 -5.85 -13.06
C VAL A 237 -19.82 -5.54 -14.50
N ALA A 238 -20.80 -5.52 -15.42
CA ALA A 238 -20.53 -5.31 -16.86
C ALA A 238 -20.15 -3.86 -17.20
N GLY A 239 -20.72 -2.88 -16.50
CA GLY A 239 -20.47 -1.45 -16.74
C GLY A 239 -19.18 -0.95 -16.10
N ALA A 240 -18.60 0.08 -16.73
CA ALA A 240 -17.48 0.79 -16.12
C ALA A 240 -17.92 1.57 -14.87
N THR A 241 -17.10 1.59 -13.84
CA THR A 241 -17.38 2.31 -12.58
C THR A 241 -16.48 3.53 -12.46
N THR A 242 -17.07 4.72 -12.49
CA THR A 242 -16.36 5.97 -12.26
C THR A 242 -16.18 6.20 -10.76
N THR A 243 -14.95 6.42 -10.33
CA THR A 243 -14.59 6.62 -8.92
C THR A 243 -13.41 7.59 -8.80
N THR A 244 -12.77 7.58 -7.66
CA THR A 244 -11.63 8.45 -7.38
C THR A 244 -10.41 7.64 -6.95
N SER A 245 -9.24 8.23 -7.17
CA SER A 245 -7.97 7.67 -6.74
C SER A 245 -7.12 8.66 -5.94
N LEU A 246 -6.22 8.10 -5.13
CA LEU A 246 -5.18 8.82 -4.40
C LEU A 246 -3.84 8.13 -4.61
N PRO A 247 -2.75 8.90 -4.71
CA PRO A 247 -1.42 8.31 -4.75
C PRO A 247 -1.11 7.57 -3.44
N VAL A 248 -0.32 6.51 -3.56
CA VAL A 248 0.19 5.73 -2.45
C VAL A 248 1.68 5.51 -2.63
N VAL A 249 2.40 5.51 -1.52
CA VAL A 249 3.86 5.38 -1.50
C VAL A 249 4.26 4.44 -0.37
N ALA A 250 5.27 3.62 -0.59
CA ALA A 250 5.97 2.93 0.46
C ALA A 250 6.93 3.91 1.15
N HIS A 251 6.82 4.03 2.45
CA HIS A 251 7.60 4.91 3.30
C HIS A 251 8.43 4.13 4.30
N THR A 252 9.46 4.75 4.79
CA THR A 252 10.27 4.34 5.93
C THR A 252 10.56 5.57 6.81
N THR A 253 11.52 5.46 7.72
CA THR A 253 12.04 6.59 8.51
C THR A 253 13.55 6.72 8.34
N THR A 254 14.12 7.79 8.84
CA THR A 254 15.59 7.99 8.90
C THR A 254 16.32 6.94 9.73
N ALA A 255 15.61 6.07 10.46
CA ALA A 255 16.19 4.94 11.20
C ALA A 255 16.64 3.78 10.27
N MET A 256 16.14 3.71 9.03
CA MET A 256 16.68 2.81 8.02
C MET A 256 18.01 3.36 7.52
N ASP A 257 19.03 2.54 7.40
CA ASP A 257 20.31 2.97 6.85
C ASP A 257 20.25 3.17 5.32
N ASN A 258 21.19 3.96 4.80
CA ASN A 258 21.21 4.31 3.38
C ASN A 258 21.45 3.11 2.47
N GLY A 259 22.25 2.13 2.90
CA GLY A 259 22.51 0.92 2.13
C GLY A 259 21.27 0.07 1.96
N THR A 260 20.55 -0.17 3.05
CA THR A 260 19.27 -0.89 3.04
C THR A 260 18.23 -0.18 2.17
N ALA A 261 18.05 1.13 2.35
CA ALA A 261 17.09 1.89 1.55
C ALA A 261 17.43 1.88 0.05
N TYR A 262 18.72 1.96 -0.29
CA TYR A 262 19.20 1.82 -1.67
C TYR A 262 18.87 0.42 -2.22
N ALA A 263 19.27 -0.64 -1.48
CA ALA A 263 19.08 -2.03 -1.91
C ALA A 263 17.60 -2.38 -2.12
N VAL A 264 16.74 -2.01 -1.17
CA VAL A 264 15.28 -2.22 -1.25
C VAL A 264 14.68 -1.47 -2.45
N THR A 265 15.07 -0.20 -2.67
CA THR A 265 14.57 0.60 -3.80
C THR A 265 15.04 0.02 -5.13
N LYS A 266 16.34 -0.30 -5.26
CA LYS A 266 16.94 -0.91 -6.46
C LYS A 266 16.24 -2.23 -6.80
N THR A 267 16.09 -3.12 -5.82
CA THR A 267 15.45 -4.42 -6.02
C THR A 267 13.99 -4.28 -6.45
N TYR A 268 13.23 -3.35 -5.83
CA TYR A 268 11.86 -3.05 -6.23
C TYR A 268 11.75 -2.72 -7.73
N TRP A 269 12.56 -1.79 -8.20
CA TRP A 269 12.54 -1.38 -9.61
C TRP A 269 13.07 -2.45 -10.56
N ALA A 270 14.10 -3.20 -10.17
CA ALA A 270 14.62 -4.30 -10.97
C ALA A 270 13.60 -5.42 -11.16
N GLN A 271 12.82 -5.72 -10.11
CA GLN A 271 11.79 -6.75 -10.13
C GLN A 271 10.46 -6.30 -10.78
N LYS A 272 10.29 -5.01 -11.11
CA LYS A 272 9.06 -4.50 -11.71
C LYS A 272 8.61 -5.28 -12.94
N LYS A 273 9.50 -5.53 -13.89
CA LYS A 273 9.18 -6.24 -15.15
C LYS A 273 8.92 -7.73 -14.92
N PRO A 274 9.77 -8.49 -14.22
CA PRO A 274 9.49 -9.89 -13.90
C PRO A 274 8.18 -10.10 -13.16
N MET A 275 7.94 -9.33 -12.11
CA MET A 275 6.72 -9.45 -11.29
C MET A 275 5.46 -9.00 -12.03
N GLY A 276 5.60 -8.08 -12.99
CA GLY A 276 4.48 -7.60 -13.81
C GLY A 276 3.93 -8.62 -14.80
N ALA A 277 4.64 -9.69 -15.07
CA ALA A 277 4.16 -10.81 -15.88
C ALA A 277 3.01 -11.55 -15.17
N ASP A 278 3.15 -11.78 -13.86
CA ASP A 278 2.20 -12.54 -13.07
C ASP A 278 1.20 -11.66 -12.32
N ASN A 279 1.57 -10.42 -12.05
CA ASN A 279 0.80 -9.51 -11.19
C ASN A 279 0.64 -8.14 -11.86
N ALA A 280 -0.47 -7.94 -12.55
CA ALA A 280 -0.75 -6.79 -13.43
C ALA A 280 -0.53 -5.40 -12.78
N TRP A 281 -0.70 -5.27 -11.46
CA TRP A 281 -0.52 -3.98 -10.78
C TRP A 281 0.90 -3.42 -10.89
N TRP A 282 1.93 -4.28 -11.01
CA TRP A 282 3.32 -3.84 -11.20
C TRP A 282 3.50 -3.01 -12.48
N ASN A 283 2.67 -3.29 -13.51
CA ASN A 283 2.71 -2.54 -14.77
C ASN A 283 2.26 -1.08 -14.61
N GLY A 284 1.42 -0.80 -13.59
CA GLY A 284 1.00 0.56 -13.23
C GLY A 284 2.06 1.38 -12.49
N VAL A 285 3.14 0.76 -12.02
CA VAL A 285 4.24 1.47 -11.34
C VAL A 285 5.09 2.21 -12.36
N SER A 286 5.33 3.49 -12.12
CA SER A 286 6.24 4.31 -12.94
C SER A 286 6.91 5.42 -12.12
N GLY A 287 8.07 5.89 -12.57
CA GLY A 287 8.77 7.02 -11.95
C GLY A 287 7.94 8.31 -11.93
N LYS A 288 6.99 8.46 -12.87
CA LYS A 288 6.07 9.62 -12.91
C LYS A 288 5.23 9.73 -11.64
N LEU A 289 4.98 8.63 -10.93
CA LEU A 289 4.21 8.63 -9.69
C LEU A 289 4.94 9.32 -8.53
N LEU A 290 6.25 9.50 -8.62
CA LEU A 290 7.06 10.20 -7.61
C LEU A 290 6.67 11.68 -7.46
N VAL A 291 6.01 12.27 -8.45
CA VAL A 291 5.46 13.65 -8.34
C VAL A 291 4.48 13.80 -7.17
N ASN A 292 3.89 12.71 -6.72
CA ASN A 292 2.92 12.69 -5.64
C ASN A 292 3.55 12.54 -4.23
N VAL A 293 4.86 12.37 -4.13
CA VAL A 293 5.54 12.26 -2.83
C VAL A 293 5.38 13.56 -2.06
N TYR A 294 5.06 13.43 -0.79
CA TYR A 294 5.10 14.51 0.17
C TYR A 294 6.24 14.30 1.16
N GLY A 295 6.99 15.38 1.44
CA GLY A 295 8.20 15.30 2.27
C GLY A 295 9.40 14.82 1.44
N LYS A 296 10.39 14.27 2.13
CA LYS A 296 11.67 13.88 1.53
C LYS A 296 11.67 12.40 1.15
N ILE A 297 12.35 12.09 0.06
CA ILE A 297 12.77 10.73 -0.27
C ILE A 297 13.94 10.33 0.62
N HIS A 298 14.05 9.05 0.94
CA HIS A 298 15.17 8.53 1.72
C HIS A 298 16.50 8.71 0.92
N PRO A 299 17.60 9.14 1.55
CA PRO A 299 18.86 9.38 0.81
C PRO A 299 19.34 8.17 0.03
N GLY A 300 19.22 6.95 0.57
CA GLY A 300 19.55 5.71 -0.16
C GLY A 300 18.68 5.48 -1.39
N ALA A 301 17.37 5.74 -1.30
CA ALA A 301 16.46 5.65 -2.44
C ALA A 301 16.76 6.75 -3.48
N LEU A 302 17.07 7.97 -3.01
CA LEU A 302 17.43 9.09 -3.86
C LEU A 302 18.69 8.80 -4.68
N LYS A 303 19.72 8.19 -4.05
CA LYS A 303 20.92 7.73 -4.75
C LYS A 303 20.58 6.82 -5.93
N TYR A 304 19.71 5.84 -5.73
CA TYR A 304 19.26 4.96 -6.81
C TYR A 304 18.55 5.73 -7.95
N TYR A 305 17.68 6.69 -7.60
CA TYR A 305 16.99 7.50 -8.60
C TYR A 305 17.94 8.37 -9.41
N ASP A 306 18.97 8.92 -8.79
CA ASP A 306 19.98 9.73 -9.45
C ASP A 306 20.83 8.88 -10.42
N GLU A 307 21.24 7.67 -10.00
CA GLU A 307 22.00 6.73 -10.83
C GLU A 307 21.22 6.25 -12.06
N THR A 308 19.89 6.12 -11.95
CA THR A 308 19.03 5.60 -13.03
C THR A 308 18.34 6.68 -13.84
N GLY A 309 18.53 7.95 -13.52
CA GLY A 309 17.89 9.07 -14.21
C GLY A 309 16.37 9.17 -13.98
N ILE A 310 15.83 8.45 -13.01
CA ILE A 310 14.42 8.58 -12.62
C ILE A 310 14.20 9.95 -11.99
N LYS A 311 13.37 10.77 -12.63
CA LYS A 311 13.12 12.15 -12.18
C LYS A 311 12.38 12.19 -10.85
N VAL A 312 12.95 12.89 -9.89
CA VAL A 312 12.40 13.17 -8.57
C VAL A 312 12.07 14.64 -8.44
N PRO A 313 10.90 15.04 -7.90
CA PRO A 313 10.59 16.44 -7.66
C PRO A 313 11.63 17.09 -6.75
N THR A 314 12.03 18.32 -7.06
CA THR A 314 12.99 19.09 -6.24
C THR A 314 12.54 19.23 -4.80
N SER A 315 11.23 19.37 -4.55
CA SER A 315 10.66 19.44 -3.19
C SER A 315 10.85 18.16 -2.37
N ALA A 316 11.09 17.02 -3.01
CA ALA A 316 11.26 15.71 -2.37
C ALA A 316 12.75 15.29 -2.19
N ARG A 317 13.69 16.14 -2.61
CA ARG A 317 15.14 15.97 -2.43
C ARG A 317 15.63 16.45 -1.08
#